data_7fdb1ec88d48736aebf9b233125ace6d
#
_entry.id   7fdb1ec88d48736aebf9b233125ace6d
#
_cell.length_a   1.000
_cell.length_b   1.000
_cell.length_c   1.000
_cell.angle_alpha   90.00
_cell.angle_beta   90.00
_cell.angle_gamma   90.00
#
_symmetry.space_group_name_H-M   'P 1'
#
loop_
_entity.id
_entity.type
_entity.pdbx_description
1 polymer ?
#
loop_
_entity_poly.entity_id
_entity_poly.type
_entity_poly.pdbx_seq_one_letter_code
_entity_poly.pdbx_strand_id
1 'polypeptide(L)'
;YPKAEKSNTAGITVEKRLYRINPNTFELDEITADDATYKVGLFLDKDGTIPYGDDYIRTIHIQNAQSGKASYSNVLRGTYYVFELDENNKAIKLNDEVQLDKENSFHYNVTNAADKEDNSIVVDDKTVATDIAAYVNNIFSTLPEGFFVNGKIEITKNVVVDGVKKTVDDKFYATVFDDSGKAVSTVELKQNDKVTVTVPFSEDIKDTVTYAVKETDKNGNVLDKDSFAYVVSGEGSVKLNESDQYKGSIEITNTKKDATVTPGGSNGGSGTSNGGSDASSHGGSATSRPVKTG
;
A
#
# COMPACT_ATOMS: atom_id res chain seq x y z
N TYR A 1 36.47 -14.59 30.41
CA TYR A 1 35.75 -14.66 29.14
C TYR A 1 36.55 -13.88 28.12
N PRO A 2 36.97 -14.44 26.97
CA PRO A 2 37.62 -13.68 25.93
C PRO A 2 36.57 -12.68 25.38
N LYS A 3 36.95 -11.41 25.30
CA LYS A 3 36.16 -10.41 24.55
C LYS A 3 36.11 -10.89 23.10
N ALA A 4 34.90 -11.08 22.55
CA ALA A 4 34.74 -11.32 21.12
C ALA A 4 35.46 -10.18 20.38
N GLU A 5 36.41 -10.52 19.51
CA GLU A 5 37.04 -9.53 18.64
C GLU A 5 35.93 -8.92 17.79
N LYS A 6 35.82 -7.58 17.82
CA LYS A 6 34.87 -6.86 16.95
C LYS A 6 35.26 -7.15 15.50
N SER A 7 34.31 -7.61 14.71
CA SER A 7 34.50 -7.78 13.27
C SER A 7 35.01 -6.48 12.65
N ASN A 8 36.03 -6.57 11.81
CA ASN A 8 36.57 -5.43 11.06
C ASN A 8 35.73 -5.10 9.81
N THR A 9 34.59 -5.80 9.62
CA THR A 9 33.69 -5.66 8.49
C THR A 9 32.26 -5.45 8.96
N ALA A 10 31.44 -4.83 8.14
CA ALA A 10 30.00 -4.73 8.28
C ALA A 10 29.29 -4.95 6.94
N GLY A 11 27.98 -5.23 7.00
CA GLY A 11 27.12 -5.15 5.82
C GLY A 11 26.61 -3.72 5.64
N ILE A 12 26.31 -3.33 4.40
CA ILE A 12 25.61 -2.09 4.08
C ILE A 12 24.50 -2.36 3.07
N THR A 13 23.41 -1.61 3.15
CA THR A 13 22.28 -1.69 2.21
C THR A 13 22.09 -0.34 1.53
N VAL A 14 21.91 -0.36 0.22
CA VAL A 14 21.59 0.80 -0.62
C VAL A 14 20.20 0.63 -1.19
N GLU A 15 19.41 1.69 -1.23
CA GLU A 15 18.07 1.69 -1.82
C GLU A 15 18.03 2.57 -3.06
N LYS A 16 17.50 2.02 -4.15
CA LYS A 16 17.18 2.74 -5.38
C LYS A 16 15.77 3.28 -5.27
N ARG A 17 15.58 4.58 -5.51
CA ARG A 17 14.29 5.27 -5.53
C ARG A 17 14.03 5.92 -6.88
N LEU A 18 12.77 6.00 -7.25
CA LEU A 18 12.32 6.54 -8.52
C LEU A 18 11.32 7.66 -8.27
N TYR A 19 11.57 8.81 -8.91
CA TYR A 19 10.73 10.01 -8.80
C TYR A 19 10.49 10.61 -10.18
N ARG A 20 9.44 11.41 -10.29
CA ARG A 20 9.28 12.39 -11.36
C ARG A 20 9.11 13.79 -10.79
N ILE A 21 9.39 14.79 -11.59
CA ILE A 21 8.98 16.17 -11.30
C ILE A 21 7.50 16.30 -11.69
N ASN A 22 6.65 16.65 -10.73
CA ASN A 22 5.25 16.97 -11.03
C ASN A 22 5.21 18.24 -11.88
N PRO A 23 4.63 18.22 -13.09
CA PRO A 23 4.66 19.37 -14.00
C PRO A 23 3.85 20.58 -13.48
N ASN A 24 2.94 20.37 -12.52
CA ASN A 24 2.07 21.43 -12.00
C ASN A 24 2.56 22.01 -10.68
N THR A 25 3.10 21.18 -9.79
CA THR A 25 3.55 21.61 -8.45
C THR A 25 5.06 21.77 -8.36
N PHE A 26 5.83 21.21 -9.30
CA PHE A 26 7.29 21.10 -9.29
C PHE A 26 7.85 20.33 -8.08
N GLU A 27 7.00 19.59 -7.40
CA GLU A 27 7.38 18.66 -6.32
C GLU A 27 7.73 17.31 -6.89
N LEU A 28 8.38 16.46 -6.09
CA LEU A 28 8.72 15.10 -6.49
C LEU A 28 7.56 14.15 -6.16
N ASP A 29 7.05 13.48 -7.19
CA ASP A 29 6.13 12.36 -7.05
C ASP A 29 6.94 11.05 -7.06
N GLU A 30 6.69 10.16 -6.11
CA GLU A 30 7.18 8.78 -6.19
C GLU A 30 6.48 8.06 -7.35
N ILE A 31 7.24 7.30 -8.14
CA ILE A 31 6.73 6.54 -9.27
C ILE A 31 6.99 5.05 -9.11
N THR A 32 6.16 4.24 -9.73
CA THR A 32 6.30 2.79 -9.78
C THR A 32 6.86 2.37 -11.13
N ALA A 33 7.86 1.49 -11.14
CA ALA A 33 8.33 0.81 -12.35
C ALA A 33 7.65 -0.56 -12.45
N ASP A 34 7.16 -0.92 -13.64
CA ASP A 34 6.62 -2.25 -13.95
C ASP A 34 7.75 -3.29 -13.90
N ASP A 35 8.82 -3.02 -14.64
CA ASP A 35 10.06 -3.81 -14.59
C ASP A 35 11.24 -2.91 -14.96
N ALA A 36 12.13 -2.67 -14.01
CA ALA A 36 13.33 -1.87 -14.22
C ALA A 36 14.53 -2.49 -13.50
N THR A 37 15.70 -2.37 -14.13
CA THR A 37 16.95 -2.89 -13.59
C THR A 37 18.00 -1.81 -13.57
N TYR A 38 18.63 -1.64 -12.41
CA TYR A 38 19.67 -0.68 -12.16
C TYR A 38 20.92 -1.37 -11.63
N LYS A 39 22.08 -0.75 -11.83
CA LYS A 39 23.32 -1.19 -11.21
C LYS A 39 23.84 -0.09 -10.31
N VAL A 40 24.34 -0.47 -9.15
CA VAL A 40 25.04 0.42 -8.22
C VAL A 40 26.43 -0.13 -7.94
N GLY A 41 27.38 0.75 -7.75
CA GLY A 41 28.77 0.40 -7.44
C GLY A 41 29.29 1.11 -6.20
N LEU A 42 30.16 0.42 -5.45
CA LEU A 42 30.85 0.96 -4.28
C LEU A 42 32.29 1.32 -4.66
N PHE A 43 32.74 2.54 -4.34
CA PHE A 43 34.03 3.09 -4.72
C PHE A 43 34.82 3.58 -3.51
N LEU A 44 36.13 3.65 -3.68
CA LEU A 44 37.07 4.15 -2.67
C LEU A 44 37.30 5.67 -2.78
N ASP A 45 36.87 6.28 -3.88
CA ASP A 45 37.05 7.70 -4.15
C ASP A 45 35.72 8.39 -4.52
N LYS A 46 35.64 9.67 -4.22
CA LYS A 46 34.46 10.51 -4.46
C LYS A 46 34.12 10.73 -5.95
N ASP A 47 35.04 10.42 -6.84
CA ASP A 47 34.89 10.62 -8.28
C ASP A 47 34.45 9.33 -9.00
N GLY A 48 34.29 8.22 -8.23
CA GLY A 48 33.82 6.93 -8.77
C GLY A 48 34.79 6.27 -9.74
N THR A 49 36.09 6.47 -9.54
CA THR A 49 37.14 5.98 -10.44
C THR A 49 37.86 4.74 -9.91
N ILE A 50 37.87 4.52 -8.61
CA ILE A 50 38.54 3.42 -7.92
C ILE A 50 37.52 2.49 -7.30
N PRO A 51 37.18 1.34 -7.94
CA PRO A 51 36.23 0.39 -7.41
C PRO A 51 36.67 -0.22 -6.06
N TYR A 52 35.71 -0.54 -5.20
CA TYR A 52 35.94 -1.31 -3.98
C TYR A 52 36.10 -2.80 -4.31
N GLY A 53 37.27 -3.19 -4.86
CA GLY A 53 37.54 -4.58 -5.23
C GLY A 53 36.75 -5.08 -6.44
N ASP A 54 36.84 -6.39 -6.72
CA ASP A 54 36.26 -6.99 -7.91
C ASP A 54 34.73 -7.14 -7.84
N ASP A 55 34.18 -7.25 -6.63
CA ASP A 55 32.75 -7.45 -6.36
C ASP A 55 32.05 -6.14 -5.92
N TYR A 56 32.36 -5.04 -6.59
CA TYR A 56 31.85 -3.71 -6.24
C TYR A 56 30.45 -3.42 -6.80
N ILE A 57 29.95 -4.21 -7.76
CA ILE A 57 28.68 -3.98 -8.44
C ILE A 57 27.56 -4.78 -7.77
N ARG A 58 26.39 -4.14 -7.62
CA ARG A 58 25.15 -4.80 -7.29
C ARG A 58 24.08 -4.42 -8.28
N THR A 59 23.24 -5.40 -8.64
CA THR A 59 22.08 -5.20 -9.48
C THR A 59 20.84 -5.05 -8.59
N ILE A 60 20.01 -4.07 -8.90
CA ILE A 60 18.75 -3.78 -8.24
C ILE A 60 17.64 -3.98 -9.26
N HIS A 61 16.77 -4.95 -9.03
CA HIS A 61 15.54 -5.15 -9.79
C HIS A 61 14.39 -4.47 -9.06
N ILE A 62 13.62 -3.67 -9.80
CA ILE A 62 12.40 -3.03 -9.32
C ILE A 62 11.27 -3.57 -10.19
N GLN A 63 10.34 -4.31 -9.60
CA GLN A 63 9.24 -4.92 -10.32
C GLN A 63 7.93 -4.60 -9.62
N ASN A 64 7.04 -3.88 -10.31
CA ASN A 64 5.78 -3.37 -9.78
C ASN A 64 5.97 -2.65 -8.43
N ALA A 65 7.04 -1.87 -8.32
CA ALA A 65 7.46 -1.24 -7.07
C ALA A 65 8.05 0.16 -7.30
N GLN A 66 8.15 0.94 -6.22
CA GLN A 66 8.68 2.31 -6.20
C GLN A 66 10.19 2.35 -5.92
N SER A 67 10.70 1.27 -5.31
CA SER A 67 12.11 1.18 -4.93
C SER A 67 12.59 -0.27 -4.94
N GLY A 68 13.90 -0.42 -4.92
CA GLY A 68 14.55 -1.70 -4.78
C GLY A 68 15.83 -1.56 -3.95
N LYS A 69 16.34 -2.66 -3.41
CA LYS A 69 17.49 -2.67 -2.51
C LYS A 69 18.58 -3.60 -3.00
N ALA A 70 19.82 -3.23 -2.68
CA ALA A 70 20.97 -4.11 -2.82
C ALA A 70 21.86 -4.01 -1.58
N SER A 71 22.52 -5.12 -1.23
CA SER A 71 23.37 -5.19 -0.05
C SER A 71 24.78 -5.66 -0.40
N TYR A 72 25.75 -5.09 0.29
CA TYR A 72 27.13 -5.53 0.30
C TYR A 72 27.41 -6.16 1.66
N SER A 73 28.02 -7.33 1.67
CA SER A 73 28.46 -8.03 2.88
C SER A 73 29.96 -7.92 3.05
N ASN A 74 30.41 -7.98 4.30
CA ASN A 74 31.82 -8.01 4.66
C ASN A 74 32.63 -6.79 4.14
N VAL A 75 32.00 -5.60 4.10
CA VAL A 75 32.68 -4.36 3.75
C VAL A 75 33.61 -3.97 4.91
N LEU A 76 34.88 -3.73 4.61
CA LEU A 76 35.86 -3.27 5.59
C LEU A 76 35.45 -1.92 6.17
N ARG A 77 35.88 -1.62 7.39
CA ARG A 77 35.66 -0.29 8.00
C ARG A 77 36.40 0.78 7.20
N GLY A 78 35.70 1.87 6.93
CA GLY A 78 36.23 2.96 6.11
C GLY A 78 35.13 3.86 5.57
N THR A 79 35.53 4.78 4.71
CA THR A 79 34.61 5.65 3.98
C THR A 79 34.60 5.22 2.53
N TYR A 80 33.40 5.07 2.00
CA TYR A 80 33.12 4.62 0.64
C TYR A 80 32.16 5.57 -0.05
N TYR A 81 32.04 5.46 -1.37
CA TYR A 81 31.16 6.27 -2.19
C TYR A 81 30.32 5.37 -3.07
N VAL A 82 29.00 5.57 -3.06
CA VAL A 82 28.08 4.81 -3.90
C VAL A 82 27.69 5.62 -5.12
N PHE A 83 27.62 4.93 -6.26
CA PHE A 83 27.18 5.51 -7.53
C PHE A 83 26.23 4.56 -8.25
N GLU A 84 25.31 5.12 -9.02
CA GLU A 84 24.67 4.39 -10.11
C GLU A 84 25.66 4.18 -11.24
N LEU A 85 25.52 3.08 -11.94
CA LEU A 85 26.44 2.72 -13.04
C LEU A 85 25.69 2.72 -14.36
N ASP A 86 26.37 3.19 -15.40
CA ASP A 86 25.93 3.08 -16.79
C ASP A 86 25.99 1.61 -17.29
N GLU A 87 25.58 1.39 -18.53
CA GLU A 87 25.61 0.07 -19.18
C GLU A 87 27.02 -0.54 -19.24
N ASN A 88 28.07 0.30 -19.26
CA ASN A 88 29.48 -0.08 -19.29
C ASN A 88 30.09 -0.25 -17.89
N ASN A 89 29.26 -0.23 -16.84
CA ASN A 89 29.65 -0.29 -15.44
C ASN A 89 30.55 0.86 -14.96
N LYS A 90 30.42 2.03 -15.58
CA LYS A 90 31.07 3.26 -15.13
C LYS A 90 30.16 4.05 -14.23
N ALA A 91 30.73 4.68 -13.21
CA ALA A 91 29.98 5.58 -12.33
C ALA A 91 29.35 6.74 -13.13
N ILE A 92 28.05 6.91 -13.01
CA ILE A 92 27.35 8.09 -13.52
C ILE A 92 27.70 9.25 -12.59
N LYS A 93 28.08 10.36 -13.19
CA LYS A 93 28.47 11.54 -12.41
C LYS A 93 27.27 12.09 -11.66
N LEU A 94 27.47 12.43 -10.39
CA LEU A 94 26.43 13.02 -9.56
C LEU A 94 25.89 14.31 -10.17
N ASN A 95 24.58 14.48 -10.05
CA ASN A 95 23.85 15.63 -10.60
C ASN A 95 23.92 15.78 -12.13
N ASP A 96 24.30 14.71 -12.84
CA ASP A 96 24.21 14.68 -14.30
C ASP A 96 22.76 14.37 -14.72
N GLU A 97 22.41 14.88 -15.88
CA GLU A 97 21.21 14.46 -16.60
C GLU A 97 21.59 13.31 -17.53
N VAL A 98 20.93 12.17 -17.36
CA VAL A 98 21.18 10.96 -18.11
C VAL A 98 20.09 10.81 -19.17
N GLN A 99 20.50 10.82 -20.45
CA GLN A 99 19.60 10.61 -21.56
C GLN A 99 19.28 9.11 -21.70
N LEU A 100 18.00 8.75 -21.66
CA LEU A 100 17.53 7.38 -21.90
C LEU A 100 17.23 7.14 -23.38
N ASP A 101 16.52 8.09 -23.99
CA ASP A 101 16.15 8.11 -25.40
C ASP A 101 16.00 9.56 -25.89
N LYS A 102 15.32 9.78 -27.04
CA LYS A 102 15.19 11.12 -27.62
C LYS A 102 14.32 12.07 -26.79
N GLU A 103 13.42 11.54 -25.99
CA GLU A 103 12.36 12.29 -25.31
C GLU A 103 12.48 12.19 -23.79
N ASN A 104 13.17 11.15 -23.27
CA ASN A 104 13.23 10.85 -21.85
C ASN A 104 14.65 10.99 -21.31
N SER A 105 14.75 11.71 -20.21
CA SER A 105 15.95 11.82 -19.39
C SER A 105 15.60 11.74 -17.91
N PHE A 106 16.59 11.45 -17.08
CA PHE A 106 16.46 11.57 -15.65
C PHE A 106 17.64 12.34 -15.05
N HIS A 107 17.34 13.11 -14.03
CA HIS A 107 18.35 13.71 -13.18
C HIS A 107 18.74 12.70 -12.10
N TYR A 108 20.05 12.53 -11.91
CA TYR A 108 20.58 11.53 -10.98
C TYR A 108 21.22 12.20 -9.77
N ASN A 109 20.85 11.77 -8.57
CA ASN A 109 21.55 12.13 -7.35
C ASN A 109 21.63 10.97 -6.35
N VAL A 110 22.47 11.13 -5.34
CA VAL A 110 22.58 10.22 -4.20
C VAL A 110 22.37 11.02 -2.92
N THR A 111 21.55 10.49 -2.02
CA THR A 111 21.34 11.07 -0.70
C THR A 111 21.73 10.06 0.39
N ASN A 112 22.21 10.56 1.52
CA ASN A 112 22.48 9.72 2.70
C ASN A 112 21.18 9.33 3.41
N ALA A 113 21.29 8.55 4.50
CA ALA A 113 20.15 8.10 5.30
C ALA A 113 19.30 9.24 5.91
N ALA A 114 19.79 10.47 5.94
CA ALA A 114 19.07 11.66 6.39
C ALA A 114 18.51 12.51 5.23
N ASP A 115 18.41 11.93 4.03
CA ASP A 115 17.97 12.57 2.77
C ASP A 115 18.77 13.84 2.40
N LYS A 116 20.02 13.90 2.82
CA LYS A 116 20.95 14.97 2.40
C LYS A 116 21.77 14.48 1.23
N GLU A 117 21.98 15.33 0.24
CA GLU A 117 22.81 15.06 -0.92
C GLU A 117 24.25 14.75 -0.50
N ASP A 118 24.57 13.46 -0.47
CA ASP A 118 25.86 12.92 -0.05
C ASP A 118 25.93 11.45 -0.47
N ASN A 119 26.89 11.09 -1.27
CA ASN A 119 27.10 9.72 -1.71
C ASN A 119 28.13 8.95 -0.86
N SER A 120 28.62 9.54 0.20
CA SER A 120 29.56 8.88 1.11
C SER A 120 28.85 7.96 2.09
N ILE A 121 29.45 6.81 2.34
CA ILE A 121 29.01 5.82 3.31
C ILE A 121 30.16 5.57 4.29
N VAL A 122 29.91 5.81 5.57
CA VAL A 122 30.87 5.50 6.64
C VAL A 122 30.53 4.12 7.22
N VAL A 123 31.45 3.19 7.09
CA VAL A 123 31.34 1.84 7.69
C VAL A 123 32.18 1.81 8.96
N ASP A 124 31.52 1.70 10.10
CA ASP A 124 32.13 1.68 11.43
C ASP A 124 31.52 0.60 12.33
N ASP A 125 31.75 0.68 13.63
CA ASP A 125 31.21 -0.27 14.61
C ASP A 125 29.73 -0.05 14.97
N LYS A 126 29.11 0.99 14.44
CA LYS A 126 27.67 1.28 14.58
C LYS A 126 26.88 0.93 13.32
N THR A 127 27.57 0.57 12.24
CA THR A 127 26.92 0.22 10.96
C THR A 127 26.10 -1.05 11.11
N VAL A 128 24.80 -0.96 10.77
CA VAL A 128 23.84 -2.06 10.81
C VAL A 128 23.46 -2.42 9.38
N ALA A 129 23.64 -3.68 9.00
CA ALA A 129 23.46 -4.16 7.63
C ALA A 129 22.04 -3.98 7.05
N THR A 130 21.03 -3.93 7.92
CA THR A 130 19.62 -3.72 7.53
C THR A 130 19.23 -2.26 7.38
N ASP A 131 20.03 -1.34 7.90
CA ASP A 131 19.77 0.08 7.78
C ASP A 131 20.18 0.58 6.37
N ILE A 132 19.40 1.49 5.82
CA ILE A 132 19.74 2.09 4.54
C ILE A 132 20.89 3.07 4.74
N ALA A 133 22.02 2.79 4.09
CA ALA A 133 23.22 3.63 4.15
C ALA A 133 23.16 4.81 3.18
N ALA A 134 22.52 4.61 2.00
CA ALA A 134 22.32 5.66 1.01
C ALA A 134 21.12 5.34 0.10
N TYR A 135 20.56 6.40 -0.47
CA TYR A 135 19.51 6.35 -1.48
C TYR A 135 20.06 6.84 -2.83
N VAL A 136 19.87 6.03 -3.85
CA VAL A 136 20.24 6.35 -5.23
C VAL A 136 18.96 6.74 -5.97
N ASN A 137 18.82 8.00 -6.34
CA ASN A 137 17.58 8.56 -6.85
C ASN A 137 17.66 8.87 -8.33
N ASN A 138 16.66 8.43 -9.11
CA ASN A 138 16.43 8.92 -10.47
C ASN A 138 15.16 9.75 -10.48
N ILE A 139 15.26 10.96 -11.02
CA ILE A 139 14.20 11.96 -11.06
C ILE A 139 13.92 12.25 -12.54
N PHE A 140 12.80 11.74 -13.03
CA PHE A 140 12.40 11.86 -14.43
C PHE A 140 11.70 13.19 -14.68
N SER A 141 11.96 13.83 -15.81
CA SER A 141 11.19 14.98 -16.31
C SER A 141 9.91 14.53 -17.02
N THR A 142 9.97 13.41 -17.72
CA THR A 142 8.85 12.71 -18.37
C THR A 142 8.92 11.25 -18.01
N LEU A 143 7.78 10.55 -17.95
CA LEU A 143 7.76 9.13 -17.61
C LEU A 143 8.07 8.27 -18.85
N PRO A 144 9.10 7.41 -18.78
CA PRO A 144 9.30 6.39 -19.81
C PRO A 144 8.19 5.34 -19.78
N GLU A 145 8.05 4.58 -20.87
CA GLU A 145 7.16 3.43 -20.92
C GLU A 145 7.46 2.43 -19.78
N GLY A 146 6.41 1.90 -19.16
CA GLY A 146 6.54 1.00 -18.01
C GLY A 146 6.75 1.69 -16.65
N PHE A 147 6.66 3.04 -16.61
CA PHE A 147 6.70 3.81 -15.37
C PHE A 147 5.36 4.49 -15.13
N PHE A 148 4.92 4.53 -13.88
CA PHE A 148 3.59 4.99 -13.50
C PHE A 148 3.66 5.97 -12.34
N VAL A 149 2.79 6.98 -12.37
CA VAL A 149 2.57 7.89 -11.22
C VAL A 149 1.82 7.14 -10.13
N ASN A 150 2.11 7.48 -8.88
CA ASN A 150 1.44 6.90 -7.73
C ASN A 150 0.32 7.81 -7.24
N GLY A 151 -0.90 7.27 -7.24
CA GLY A 151 -2.02 7.83 -6.52
C GLY A 151 -2.09 7.28 -5.09
N LYS A 152 -2.83 7.96 -4.24
CA LYS A 152 -3.04 7.56 -2.83
C LYS A 152 -4.53 7.47 -2.53
N ILE A 153 -4.96 6.34 -1.99
CA ILE A 153 -6.33 6.14 -1.50
C ILE A 153 -6.27 5.96 0.01
N GLU A 154 -6.89 6.89 0.73
CA GLU A 154 -7.07 6.78 2.17
C GLU A 154 -8.34 5.99 2.46
N ILE A 155 -8.22 4.86 3.16
CA ILE A 155 -9.34 4.02 3.56
C ILE A 155 -9.52 4.17 5.06
N THR A 156 -10.65 4.75 5.48
CA THR A 156 -11.05 4.83 6.88
C THR A 156 -11.88 3.59 7.22
N LYS A 157 -11.53 2.89 8.30
CA LYS A 157 -12.28 1.74 8.80
C LYS A 157 -13.01 2.07 10.07
N ASN A 158 -14.33 1.87 10.08
CA ASN A 158 -15.15 1.94 11.29
C ASN A 158 -15.70 0.55 11.63
N VAL A 159 -15.74 0.23 12.91
CA VAL A 159 -16.40 -0.97 13.44
C VAL A 159 -17.43 -0.54 14.45
N VAL A 160 -18.70 -0.93 14.23
CA VAL A 160 -19.84 -0.58 15.06
C VAL A 160 -20.43 -1.84 15.68
N VAL A 161 -20.54 -1.85 17.01
CA VAL A 161 -21.16 -2.93 17.79
C VAL A 161 -22.14 -2.27 18.76
N ASP A 162 -23.40 -2.73 18.78
CA ASP A 162 -24.48 -2.15 19.59
C ASP A 162 -24.66 -0.63 19.36
N GLY A 163 -24.49 -0.18 18.11
CA GLY A 163 -24.63 1.21 17.72
C GLY A 163 -23.47 2.15 18.07
N VAL A 164 -22.38 1.65 18.65
CA VAL A 164 -21.19 2.45 19.01
C VAL A 164 -19.92 1.93 18.35
N LYS A 165 -19.00 2.86 18.04
CA LYS A 165 -17.67 2.48 17.53
C LYS A 165 -16.91 1.71 18.61
N LYS A 166 -16.47 0.49 18.29
CA LYS A 166 -15.70 -0.38 19.18
C LYS A 166 -14.57 -1.06 18.41
N THR A 167 -13.50 -1.41 19.12
CA THR A 167 -12.47 -2.32 18.60
C THR A 167 -12.85 -3.75 18.98
N VAL A 168 -12.66 -4.68 18.05
CA VAL A 168 -12.93 -6.11 18.20
C VAL A 168 -11.67 -6.91 17.87
N ASP A 169 -11.65 -8.21 18.18
CA ASP A 169 -10.49 -9.08 17.89
C ASP A 169 -10.38 -9.47 16.41
N ASP A 170 -11.46 -9.24 15.64
CA ASP A 170 -11.50 -9.57 14.22
C ASP A 170 -10.56 -8.66 13.41
N LYS A 171 -9.94 -9.24 12.39
CA LYS A 171 -9.13 -8.53 11.40
C LYS A 171 -9.93 -8.27 10.14
N PHE A 172 -9.77 -7.09 9.59
CA PHE A 172 -10.44 -6.64 8.38
C PHE A 172 -9.42 -6.28 7.31
N TYR A 173 -9.75 -6.56 6.06
CA TYR A 173 -8.89 -6.29 4.91
C TYR A 173 -9.72 -5.59 3.83
N ALA A 174 -9.07 -4.76 3.04
CA ALA A 174 -9.65 -4.20 1.82
C ALA A 174 -8.73 -4.44 0.65
N THR A 175 -9.33 -4.67 -0.51
CA THR A 175 -8.64 -4.75 -1.79
C THR A 175 -9.07 -3.60 -2.68
N VAL A 176 -8.10 -2.94 -3.26
CA VAL A 176 -8.27 -1.95 -4.31
C VAL A 176 -8.19 -2.68 -5.65
N PHE A 177 -9.19 -2.48 -6.50
CA PHE A 177 -9.27 -3.05 -7.85
C PHE A 177 -9.21 -1.92 -8.87
N ASP A 178 -8.53 -2.14 -9.98
CA ASP A 178 -8.56 -1.26 -11.14
C ASP A 178 -9.91 -1.35 -11.90
N ASP A 179 -10.05 -0.58 -12.96
CA ASP A 179 -11.25 -0.54 -13.80
C ASP A 179 -11.52 -1.85 -14.56
N SER A 180 -10.50 -2.69 -14.77
CA SER A 180 -10.64 -4.03 -15.32
C SER A 180 -11.11 -5.07 -14.28
N GLY A 181 -11.15 -4.69 -13.01
CA GLY A 181 -11.46 -5.57 -11.88
C GLY A 181 -10.27 -6.40 -11.39
N LYS A 182 -9.05 -6.08 -11.83
CA LYS A 182 -7.82 -6.70 -11.34
C LYS A 182 -7.45 -6.11 -9.97
N ALA A 183 -7.09 -6.97 -9.02
CA ALA A 183 -6.59 -6.53 -7.72
C ALA A 183 -5.23 -5.82 -7.87
N VAL A 184 -5.17 -4.60 -7.38
CA VAL A 184 -3.96 -3.76 -7.35
C VAL A 184 -3.23 -3.91 -6.02
N SER A 185 -3.98 -3.88 -4.91
CA SER A 185 -3.40 -3.98 -3.57
C SER A 185 -4.43 -4.50 -2.58
N THR A 186 -3.97 -5.33 -1.64
CA THR A 186 -4.76 -5.78 -0.49
C THR A 186 -4.04 -5.36 0.79
N VAL A 187 -4.77 -4.70 1.71
CA VAL A 187 -4.22 -4.17 2.95
C VAL A 187 -5.05 -4.58 4.17
N GLU A 188 -4.39 -4.78 5.30
CA GLU A 188 -5.07 -4.92 6.60
C GLU A 188 -5.56 -3.55 7.06
N LEU A 189 -6.85 -3.45 7.38
CA LEU A 189 -7.47 -2.20 7.83
C LEU A 189 -7.28 -2.02 9.34
N LYS A 190 -6.87 -0.83 9.74
CA LYS A 190 -6.80 -0.45 11.15
C LYS A 190 -8.19 -0.04 11.61
N GLN A 191 -8.73 -0.75 12.60
CA GLN A 191 -10.07 -0.50 13.15
C GLN A 191 -10.16 0.90 13.76
N ASN A 192 -11.19 1.64 13.36
CA ASN A 192 -11.46 3.02 13.79
C ASN A 192 -10.31 4.00 13.49
N ASP A 193 -9.54 3.72 12.46
CA ASP A 193 -8.39 4.48 12.00
C ASP A 193 -8.30 4.44 10.46
N LYS A 194 -7.24 4.98 9.91
CA LYS A 194 -6.99 5.13 8.49
C LYS A 194 -5.78 4.31 8.04
N VAL A 195 -5.84 3.83 6.80
CA VAL A 195 -4.71 3.26 6.07
C VAL A 195 -4.63 3.90 4.70
N THR A 196 -3.42 4.21 4.24
CA THR A 196 -3.20 4.73 2.90
C THR A 196 -2.68 3.63 1.99
N VAL A 197 -3.33 3.47 0.85
CA VAL A 197 -2.93 2.54 -0.21
C VAL A 197 -2.36 3.34 -1.36
N THR A 198 -1.18 2.95 -1.85
CA THR A 198 -0.59 3.49 -3.06
C THR A 198 -1.07 2.68 -4.26
N VAL A 199 -1.50 3.37 -5.31
CA VAL A 199 -1.99 2.78 -6.56
C VAL A 199 -1.26 3.41 -7.74
N PRO A 200 -0.64 2.60 -8.65
CA PRO A 200 0.03 3.11 -9.84
C PRO A 200 -0.97 3.42 -10.96
N PHE A 201 -0.73 4.46 -11.73
CA PHE A 201 -1.46 4.73 -12.96
C PHE A 201 -0.55 5.42 -13.99
N SER A 202 -0.87 5.25 -15.30
CA SER A 202 -0.11 5.82 -16.40
C SER A 202 -0.39 7.31 -16.56
N GLU A 203 0.64 8.09 -16.92
CA GLU A 203 0.54 9.53 -17.19
C GLU A 203 -0.30 9.88 -18.42
N ASP A 204 -0.45 8.94 -19.36
CA ASP A 204 -1.30 9.10 -20.55
C ASP A 204 -2.79 9.20 -20.21
N ILE A 205 -3.17 8.84 -18.99
CA ILE A 205 -4.53 9.00 -18.48
C ILE A 205 -4.67 10.44 -17.96
N LYS A 206 -4.89 11.37 -18.88
CA LYS A 206 -5.12 12.81 -18.58
C LYS A 206 -6.41 13.08 -17.81
N ASP A 207 -7.24 12.07 -17.68
CA ASP A 207 -8.54 12.16 -17.05
C ASP A 207 -8.56 11.42 -15.70
N THR A 208 -9.74 11.26 -15.17
CA THR A 208 -9.97 10.59 -13.89
C THR A 208 -9.76 9.08 -13.99
N VAL A 209 -8.90 8.53 -13.15
CA VAL A 209 -8.78 7.08 -12.95
C VAL A 209 -9.70 6.65 -11.81
N THR A 210 -10.43 5.56 -12.03
CA THR A 210 -11.39 5.05 -11.04
C THR A 210 -10.90 3.70 -10.50
N TYR A 211 -10.82 3.61 -9.19
CA TYR A 211 -10.55 2.36 -8.48
C TYR A 211 -11.77 1.94 -7.67
N ALA A 212 -12.05 0.63 -7.62
CA ALA A 212 -13.06 0.08 -6.73
C ALA A 212 -12.39 -0.41 -5.44
N VAL A 213 -12.95 -0.04 -4.28
CA VAL A 213 -12.46 -0.51 -2.98
C VAL A 213 -13.54 -1.38 -2.35
N LYS A 214 -13.17 -2.63 -2.02
CA LYS A 214 -14.07 -3.60 -1.41
C LYS A 214 -13.41 -4.24 -0.20
N GLU A 215 -14.21 -4.57 0.79
CA GLU A 215 -13.76 -5.41 1.89
C GLU A 215 -13.61 -6.86 1.43
N THR A 216 -12.49 -7.47 1.82
CA THR A 216 -12.07 -8.79 1.33
C THR A 216 -11.52 -9.63 2.47
N ASP A 217 -11.21 -10.88 2.19
CA ASP A 217 -10.31 -11.66 3.04
C ASP A 217 -8.84 -11.19 2.86
N LYS A 218 -7.93 -11.76 3.63
CA LYS A 218 -6.48 -11.46 3.54
C LYS A 218 -5.84 -11.77 2.20
N ASN A 219 -6.50 -12.56 1.36
CA ASN A 219 -6.02 -12.97 0.05
C ASN A 219 -6.66 -12.15 -1.09
N GLY A 220 -7.48 -11.15 -0.76
CA GLY A 220 -8.16 -10.30 -1.73
C GLY A 220 -9.46 -10.87 -2.30
N ASN A 221 -9.99 -11.97 -1.75
CA ASN A 221 -11.26 -12.53 -2.19
C ASN A 221 -12.41 -11.73 -1.56
N VAL A 222 -13.38 -11.35 -2.38
CA VAL A 222 -14.58 -10.64 -1.92
C VAL A 222 -15.34 -11.51 -0.92
N LEU A 223 -15.74 -10.88 0.20
CA LEU A 223 -16.43 -11.57 1.29
C LEU A 223 -17.84 -12.01 0.88
N ASP A 224 -18.22 -13.20 1.30
CA ASP A 224 -19.61 -13.65 1.25
C ASP A 224 -20.42 -12.91 2.33
N LYS A 225 -21.28 -12.00 1.88
CA LYS A 225 -22.07 -11.12 2.77
C LYS A 225 -23.06 -11.87 3.66
N ASP A 226 -23.46 -13.07 3.28
CA ASP A 226 -24.44 -13.86 4.05
C ASP A 226 -23.77 -14.54 5.25
N SER A 227 -22.58 -15.07 5.07
CA SER A 227 -21.80 -15.74 6.10
C SER A 227 -20.95 -14.80 6.96
N PHE A 228 -20.69 -13.57 6.49
CA PHE A 228 -19.89 -12.61 7.23
C PHE A 228 -20.64 -12.06 8.45
N ALA A 229 -19.97 -11.96 9.59
CA ALA A 229 -20.57 -11.57 10.87
C ALA A 229 -21.00 -10.09 10.95
N TYR A 230 -20.70 -9.30 9.93
CA TYR A 230 -20.97 -7.87 9.88
C TYR A 230 -21.76 -7.50 8.62
N VAL A 231 -22.52 -6.43 8.71
CA VAL A 231 -23.04 -5.71 7.54
C VAL A 231 -21.98 -4.69 7.13
N VAL A 232 -21.49 -4.81 5.90
CA VAL A 232 -20.47 -3.90 5.32
C VAL A 232 -21.20 -2.79 4.57
N SER A 233 -20.81 -1.55 4.80
CA SER A 233 -21.27 -0.37 4.06
C SER A 233 -20.11 0.55 3.73
N GLY A 234 -20.29 1.42 2.72
CA GLY A 234 -19.29 2.39 2.30
C GLY A 234 -18.27 1.88 1.28
N GLU A 235 -18.36 0.61 0.88
CA GLU A 235 -17.60 0.11 -0.29
C GLU A 235 -18.00 0.87 -1.56
N GLY A 236 -17.08 1.07 -2.49
CA GLY A 236 -17.41 1.78 -3.72
C GLY A 236 -16.21 2.19 -4.54
N SER A 237 -16.43 3.18 -5.39
CA SER A 237 -15.42 3.69 -6.31
C SER A 237 -14.78 4.96 -5.75
N VAL A 238 -13.45 5.04 -5.92
CA VAL A 238 -12.65 6.23 -5.64
C VAL A 238 -12.09 6.72 -6.96
N LYS A 239 -12.27 8.01 -7.24
CA LYS A 239 -11.74 8.67 -8.42
C LYS A 239 -10.49 9.44 -8.03
N LEU A 240 -9.44 9.27 -8.81
CA LEU A 240 -8.20 10.02 -8.69
C LEU A 240 -8.00 10.86 -9.93
N ASN A 241 -7.65 12.10 -9.76
CA ASN A 241 -7.37 13.02 -10.85
C ASN A 241 -6.27 14.01 -10.43
N GLU A 242 -5.78 14.76 -11.39
CA GLU A 242 -4.71 15.73 -11.18
C GLU A 242 -5.12 16.86 -10.23
N SER A 243 -6.37 17.34 -10.30
CA SER A 243 -6.85 18.44 -9.45
C SER A 243 -6.83 18.10 -7.96
N ASP A 244 -6.98 16.82 -7.63
CA ASP A 244 -6.93 16.28 -6.27
C ASP A 244 -5.53 15.75 -5.91
N GLN A 245 -4.51 16.10 -6.73
CA GLN A 245 -3.14 15.57 -6.58
C GLN A 245 -3.10 14.03 -6.52
N TYR A 246 -3.99 13.38 -7.27
CA TYR A 246 -4.14 11.93 -7.30
C TYR A 246 -4.40 11.31 -5.92
N LYS A 247 -5.12 12.03 -5.07
CA LYS A 247 -5.53 11.58 -3.74
C LYS A 247 -7.04 11.37 -3.69
N GLY A 248 -7.45 10.29 -3.07
CA GLY A 248 -8.86 10.00 -2.84
C GLY A 248 -9.08 9.36 -1.48
N SER A 249 -10.32 9.31 -1.03
CA SER A 249 -10.65 8.69 0.25
C SER A 249 -11.97 7.93 0.18
N ILE A 250 -12.09 6.93 1.04
CA ILE A 250 -13.30 6.14 1.21
C ILE A 250 -13.42 5.69 2.67
N GLU A 251 -14.65 5.57 3.14
CA GLU A 251 -14.94 5.11 4.49
C GLU A 251 -15.75 3.81 4.44
N ILE A 252 -15.22 2.73 5.04
CA ILE A 252 -15.86 1.43 5.14
C ILE A 252 -16.29 1.22 6.59
N THR A 253 -17.56 0.92 6.79
CA THR A 253 -18.15 0.66 8.11
C THR A 253 -18.66 -0.77 8.19
N ASN A 254 -18.23 -1.50 9.24
CA ASN A 254 -18.74 -2.80 9.60
C ASN A 254 -19.64 -2.68 10.81
N THR A 255 -20.92 -2.98 10.62
CA THR A 255 -21.88 -3.07 11.72
C THR A 255 -22.10 -4.53 12.08
N LYS A 256 -21.81 -4.91 13.33
CA LYS A 256 -21.99 -6.29 13.79
C LYS A 256 -23.46 -6.68 13.67
N LYS A 257 -23.73 -7.84 13.06
CA LYS A 257 -25.08 -8.40 12.98
C LYS A 257 -25.52 -8.83 14.37
N ASP A 258 -26.75 -8.52 14.75
CA ASP A 258 -27.31 -9.05 15.97
C ASP A 258 -27.36 -10.57 15.89
N ALA A 259 -27.06 -11.24 17.01
CA ALA A 259 -27.25 -12.68 17.07
C ALA A 259 -28.73 -12.96 16.85
N THR A 260 -29.09 -13.62 15.75
CA THR A 260 -30.44 -14.10 15.53
C THR A 260 -30.83 -14.97 16.72
N VAL A 261 -31.69 -14.45 17.59
CA VAL A 261 -32.31 -15.27 18.64
C VAL A 261 -33.17 -16.28 17.90
N THR A 262 -32.65 -17.50 17.76
CA THR A 262 -33.51 -18.61 17.31
C THR A 262 -34.63 -18.71 18.27
N PRO A 263 -35.92 -18.55 17.84
CA PRO A 263 -37.03 -18.72 18.76
C PRO A 263 -36.92 -20.12 19.35
N GLY A 264 -36.68 -20.17 20.65
CA GLY A 264 -36.55 -21.41 21.38
C GLY A 264 -37.75 -22.30 21.10
N GLY A 265 -37.47 -23.51 20.66
CA GLY A 265 -38.47 -24.53 20.47
C GLY A 265 -39.30 -24.69 21.76
N SER A 266 -40.59 -24.42 21.66
CA SER A 266 -41.55 -24.67 22.68
C SER A 266 -41.55 -26.18 22.99
N ASN A 267 -40.95 -26.53 24.12
CA ASN A 267 -41.09 -27.88 24.69
C ASN A 267 -42.49 -28.03 25.26
N GLY A 268 -43.33 -28.79 24.56
CA GLY A 268 -44.64 -29.17 25.02
C GLY A 268 -44.55 -30.01 26.29
N GLY A 269 -44.91 -29.40 27.40
CA GLY A 269 -45.22 -30.08 28.65
C GLY A 269 -46.71 -30.39 28.71
N SER A 270 -47.05 -31.65 28.53
CA SER A 270 -48.38 -32.22 28.79
C SER A 270 -48.73 -32.08 30.27
N GLY A 271 -49.88 -31.46 30.57
CA GLY A 271 -50.43 -31.40 31.87
C GLY A 271 -51.97 -31.30 31.78
N THR A 272 -52.61 -32.44 31.99
CA THR A 272 -54.05 -32.65 32.12
C THR A 272 -54.66 -31.86 33.28
N SER A 273 -55.81 -31.23 33.15
CA SER A 273 -57.08 -31.57 33.75
C SER A 273 -58.09 -30.40 33.89
N ASN A 274 -59.27 -30.68 33.43
CA ASN A 274 -60.62 -30.38 33.95
C ASN A 274 -61.14 -28.94 34.13
N GLY A 275 -62.23 -28.73 33.46
CA GLY A 275 -63.45 -28.31 34.12
C GLY A 275 -64.05 -26.93 33.78
N GLY A 276 -65.21 -26.95 33.17
CA GLY A 276 -66.23 -25.97 33.47
C GLY A 276 -66.60 -24.92 32.42
N SER A 277 -67.61 -25.28 31.61
CA SER A 277 -68.86 -24.58 31.33
C SER A 277 -68.94 -23.05 31.26
N ASP A 278 -69.43 -22.61 30.20
CA ASP A 278 -70.64 -21.88 29.86
C ASP A 278 -70.50 -20.54 29.12
N ALA A 279 -71.03 -20.58 27.98
CA ALA A 279 -72.21 -19.86 27.44
C ALA A 279 -72.03 -18.39 26.94
N SER A 280 -72.42 -18.29 25.69
CA SER A 280 -73.22 -17.22 25.03
C SER A 280 -72.52 -15.87 24.76
N SER A 281 -72.60 -15.26 23.68
CA SER A 281 -73.48 -15.15 22.50
C SER A 281 -73.27 -13.73 21.90
N HIS A 282 -73.59 -13.67 20.65
CA HIS A 282 -73.85 -12.46 19.81
C HIS A 282 -72.66 -11.52 19.49
N GLY A 283 -72.40 -11.17 18.29
CA GLY A 283 -73.23 -11.00 17.11
C GLY A 283 -72.79 -9.67 16.49
N GLY A 284 -72.53 -9.60 15.21
CA GLY A 284 -72.47 -8.30 14.58
C GLY A 284 -71.51 -8.19 13.39
N SER A 285 -72.04 -8.57 12.27
CA SER A 285 -71.57 -8.31 10.92
C SER A 285 -71.58 -6.82 10.59
N ALA A 286 -70.58 -6.37 9.81
CA ALA A 286 -70.85 -5.51 8.62
C ALA A 286 -69.58 -5.14 7.90
N THR A 287 -69.51 -5.68 6.76
CA THR A 287 -68.97 -5.22 5.44
C THR A 287 -68.82 -3.73 5.26
N SER A 288 -67.72 -3.32 4.64
CA SER A 288 -67.74 -2.72 3.30
C SER A 288 -66.36 -2.27 2.78
N ARG A 289 -66.02 -2.71 1.62
CA ARG A 289 -65.08 -2.18 0.64
C ARG A 289 -65.88 -1.24 -0.29
N PRO A 290 -65.24 -0.64 -1.33
CA PRO A 290 -63.99 0.10 -1.55
C PRO A 290 -64.30 1.49 -2.17
N VAL A 291 -63.24 2.33 -2.44
CA VAL A 291 -63.23 3.17 -3.66
C VAL A 291 -61.81 3.57 -4.00
N LYS A 292 -61.51 3.43 -5.26
CA LYS A 292 -60.38 3.88 -6.07
C LYS A 292 -60.65 5.31 -6.54
N THR A 293 -59.58 6.04 -6.82
CA THR A 293 -59.33 7.09 -7.83
C THR A 293 -58.45 8.16 -7.17
N GLY A 294 -57.36 8.50 -7.82
CA GLY A 294 -56.90 9.25 -8.86
C GLY A 294 -55.35 9.27 -8.93
#